data_7ec2b26f9cd46091ecb6267707aeffb9
#
_entry.id   7ec2b26f9cd46091ecb6267707aeffb9
#
_cell.length_a   1.000
_cell.length_b   1.000
_cell.length_c   1.000
_cell.angle_alpha   90.00
_cell.angle_beta   90.00
_cell.angle_gamma   90.00
#
_symmetry.space_group_name_H-M   'P 1'
#
loop_
_entity.id
_entity.type
_entity.pdbx_description
1 polymer ?
#
loop_
_entity_poly.entity_id
_entity_poly.type
_entity_poly.pdbx_seq_one_letter_code
_entity_poly.pdbx_strand_id
1 'polypeptide(L)'
;MTGLGFADFDMEGRYIQADYENISIGCLLAPSAEPGNAEQQSRKNDFYELLGNHLQKVRNKRREFVICGNWNVAHTPADVQDTERNSTISGFLAEERQWMNELFTEGYIDPFREINSDQDEFTWW
;
A
#
# COMPACT_ATOMS: atom_id res chain seq x y z
N MET A 1 -15.21 9.23 5.26
CA MET A 1 -14.25 10.04 4.47
C MET A 1 -14.04 9.35 3.13
N THR A 2 -14.11 10.08 2.08
CA THR A 2 -13.82 9.61 0.72
C THR A 2 -12.64 10.39 0.17
N GLY A 3 -11.63 9.68 -0.34
CA GLY A 3 -10.40 10.27 -0.87
C GLY A 3 -9.36 10.67 0.19
N LEU A 4 -8.22 11.13 -0.29
CA LEU A 4 -7.05 11.53 0.49
C LEU A 4 -6.87 13.07 0.53
N GLY A 5 -7.78 13.83 -0.08
CA GLY A 5 -7.72 15.28 -0.18
C GLY A 5 -7.00 15.81 -1.43
N PHE A 6 -6.82 14.98 -2.44
CA PHE A 6 -6.20 15.32 -3.72
C PHE A 6 -7.15 15.00 -4.88
N ALA A 7 -7.66 16.03 -5.52
CA ALA A 7 -8.72 15.93 -6.51
C ALA A 7 -8.45 14.89 -7.61
N ASP A 8 -7.21 14.82 -8.11
CA ASP A 8 -6.85 13.90 -9.20
C ASP A 8 -7.04 12.42 -8.86
N PHE A 9 -6.75 12.04 -7.61
CA PHE A 9 -6.96 10.68 -7.12
C PHE A 9 -8.35 10.48 -6.53
N ASP A 10 -8.89 11.50 -5.87
CA ASP A 10 -10.19 11.43 -5.21
C ASP A 10 -11.33 11.26 -6.21
N MET A 11 -11.21 11.89 -7.38
CA MET A 11 -12.17 11.72 -8.50
C MET A 11 -12.14 10.31 -9.11
N GLU A 12 -11.06 9.56 -8.92
CA GLU A 12 -10.96 8.16 -9.35
C GLU A 12 -11.51 7.17 -8.31
N GLY A 13 -11.88 7.64 -7.11
CA GLY A 13 -12.45 6.79 -6.07
C GLY A 13 -11.46 5.78 -5.47
N ARG A 14 -10.20 6.16 -5.26
CA ARG A 14 -9.13 5.24 -4.86
C ARG A 14 -9.02 4.97 -3.37
N TYR A 15 -9.71 5.75 -2.55
CA TYR A 15 -9.69 5.59 -1.09
C TYR A 15 -11.03 5.93 -0.47
N ILE A 16 -11.46 5.08 0.44
CA ILE A 16 -12.64 5.32 1.28
C ILE A 16 -12.33 4.89 2.71
N GLN A 17 -12.81 5.63 3.70
CA GLN A 17 -12.63 5.30 5.11
C GLN A 17 -13.94 5.44 5.87
N ALA A 18 -14.26 4.44 6.67
CA ALA A 18 -15.35 4.44 7.63
C ALA A 18 -14.78 4.56 9.05
N ASP A 19 -15.28 5.52 9.80
CA ASP A 19 -14.88 5.75 11.18
C ASP A 19 -16.00 5.28 12.12
N TYR A 20 -15.65 4.33 12.99
CA TYR A 20 -16.48 3.86 14.10
C TYR A 20 -15.96 4.46 15.42
N GLU A 21 -16.54 4.10 16.55
CA GLU A 21 -16.17 4.69 17.86
C GLU A 21 -14.67 4.55 18.17
N ASN A 22 -14.11 3.34 18.05
CA ASN A 22 -12.72 3.05 18.44
C ASN A 22 -11.84 2.55 17.28
N ILE A 23 -12.40 2.34 16.09
CA ILE A 23 -11.70 1.79 14.93
C ILE A 23 -12.07 2.55 13.67
N SER A 24 -11.10 2.75 12.81
CA SER A 24 -11.30 3.20 11.42
C SER A 24 -10.88 2.11 10.46
N ILE A 25 -11.67 1.93 9.43
CA ILE A 25 -11.41 0.97 8.36
C ILE A 25 -11.26 1.75 7.07
N GLY A 26 -10.06 1.73 6.52
CA GLY A 26 -9.74 2.28 5.20
C GLY A 26 -9.69 1.18 4.15
N CYS A 27 -10.18 1.48 2.95
CA CYS A 27 -10.06 0.60 1.79
C CYS A 27 -9.47 1.39 0.63
N LEU A 28 -8.48 0.81 -0.05
CA LEU A 28 -7.77 1.47 -1.13
C LEU A 28 -7.66 0.62 -2.39
N LEU A 29 -7.55 1.32 -3.51
CA LEU A 29 -7.14 0.78 -4.80
C LEU A 29 -5.98 1.65 -5.33
N ALA A 30 -4.76 1.24 -5.03
CA ALA A 30 -3.58 1.95 -5.50
C ALA A 30 -3.51 1.92 -7.04
N PRO A 31 -2.97 2.97 -7.69
CA PRO A 31 -2.70 2.94 -9.12
C PRO A 31 -1.78 1.78 -9.48
N SER A 32 -1.98 1.21 -10.66
CA SER A 32 -1.03 0.28 -11.28
C SER A 32 -0.16 1.02 -12.31
N ALA A 33 0.96 0.43 -12.68
CA ALA A 33 1.78 0.90 -13.78
C ALA A 33 2.19 -0.29 -14.66
N GLU A 34 2.10 -0.11 -15.97
CA GLU A 34 2.61 -1.08 -16.93
C GLU A 34 4.14 -1.10 -16.92
N PRO A 35 4.77 -2.26 -17.16
CA PRO A 35 6.22 -2.35 -17.25
C PRO A 35 6.80 -1.34 -18.25
N GLY A 36 7.77 -0.55 -17.79
CA GLY A 36 8.43 0.47 -18.62
C GLY A 36 7.66 1.78 -18.83
N ASN A 37 6.45 1.91 -18.28
CA ASN A 37 5.69 3.15 -18.35
C ASN A 37 6.06 4.10 -17.19
N ALA A 38 7.04 4.97 -17.43
CA ALA A 38 7.57 5.89 -16.42
C ALA A 38 6.52 6.90 -15.90
N GLU A 39 5.59 7.34 -16.74
CA GLU A 39 4.52 8.27 -16.35
C GLU A 39 3.54 7.62 -15.38
N GLN A 40 3.10 6.41 -15.69
CA GLN A 40 2.23 5.64 -14.78
C GLN A 40 2.94 5.32 -13.46
N GLN A 41 4.23 4.98 -13.51
CA GLN A 41 5.02 4.72 -12.29
C GLN A 41 5.17 5.98 -11.44
N SER A 42 5.43 7.14 -12.05
CA SER A 42 5.48 8.42 -11.34
C SER A 42 4.17 8.73 -10.65
N ARG A 43 3.04 8.56 -11.34
CA ARG A 43 1.71 8.74 -10.77
C ARG A 43 1.43 7.78 -9.60
N LYS A 44 1.88 6.54 -9.71
CA LYS A 44 1.78 5.55 -8.64
C LYS A 44 2.60 5.96 -7.40
N ASN A 45 3.82 6.46 -7.62
CA ASN A 45 4.68 6.95 -6.54
C ASN A 45 4.06 8.17 -5.84
N ASP A 46 3.47 9.11 -6.58
CA ASP A 46 2.75 10.26 -6.03
C ASP A 46 1.58 9.80 -5.12
N PHE A 47 0.85 8.79 -5.56
CA PHE A 47 -0.22 8.21 -4.72
C PHE A 47 0.32 7.64 -3.40
N TYR A 48 1.43 6.91 -3.43
CA TYR A 48 2.04 6.36 -2.21
C TYR A 48 2.55 7.45 -1.28
N GLU A 49 3.10 8.52 -1.80
CA GLU A 49 3.51 9.68 -0.99
C GLU A 49 2.32 10.29 -0.25
N LEU A 50 1.21 10.51 -0.96
CA LEU A 50 -0.02 11.04 -0.39
C LEU A 50 -0.64 10.09 0.65
N LEU A 51 -0.68 8.80 0.32
CA LEU A 51 -1.16 7.77 1.24
C LEU A 51 -0.27 7.68 2.49
N GLY A 52 1.04 7.69 2.34
CA GLY A 52 2.00 7.69 3.46
C GLY A 52 1.79 8.87 4.40
N ASN A 53 1.62 10.07 3.85
CA ASN A 53 1.31 11.26 4.62
C ASN A 53 -0.01 11.15 5.39
N HIS A 54 -1.04 10.55 4.78
CA HIS A 54 -2.30 10.28 5.45
C HIS A 54 -2.12 9.28 6.58
N LEU A 55 -1.44 8.17 6.32
CA LEU A 55 -1.21 7.11 7.31
C LEU A 55 -0.39 7.59 8.52
N GLN A 56 0.60 8.46 8.31
CA GLN A 56 1.32 9.10 9.42
C GLN A 56 0.40 9.95 10.30
N LYS A 57 -0.50 10.72 9.68
CA LYS A 57 -1.46 11.56 10.44
C LYS A 57 -2.44 10.71 11.25
N VAL A 58 -2.97 9.62 10.67
CA VAL A 58 -3.96 8.79 11.36
C VAL A 58 -3.34 7.94 12.46
N ARG A 59 -2.07 7.54 12.33
CA ARG A 59 -1.33 6.80 13.36
C ARG A 59 -1.29 7.54 14.70
N ASN A 60 -1.23 8.85 14.67
CA ASN A 60 -1.17 9.68 15.88
C ASN A 60 -2.52 9.83 16.60
N LYS A 61 -3.60 9.33 16.01
CA LYS A 61 -4.91 9.33 16.63
C LYS A 61 -5.03 8.16 17.62
N ARG A 62 -5.75 8.37 18.72
CA ARG A 62 -6.01 7.34 19.74
C ARG A 62 -7.16 6.43 19.30
N ARG A 63 -6.93 5.67 18.22
CA ARG A 63 -7.88 4.67 17.72
C ARG A 63 -7.16 3.66 16.84
N GLU A 64 -7.73 2.50 16.70
CA GLU A 64 -7.21 1.45 15.82
C GLU A 64 -7.51 1.78 14.35
N PHE A 65 -6.60 1.40 13.47
CA PHE A 65 -6.76 1.53 12.03
C PHE A 65 -6.52 0.19 11.33
N VAL A 66 -7.45 -0.20 10.47
CA VAL A 66 -7.29 -1.32 9.54
C VAL A 66 -7.36 -0.76 8.14
N ILE A 67 -6.29 -0.96 7.37
CA ILE A 67 -6.22 -0.53 5.97
C ILE A 67 -6.14 -1.77 5.08
N CYS A 68 -7.11 -1.94 4.22
CA CYS A 68 -7.21 -3.07 3.31
C CYS A 68 -7.39 -2.61 1.87
N GLY A 69 -7.36 -3.54 0.93
CA GLY A 69 -7.60 -3.27 -0.48
C GLY A 69 -6.46 -3.73 -1.37
N ASN A 70 -6.43 -3.22 -2.59
CA ASN A 70 -5.38 -3.53 -3.55
C ASN A 70 -4.26 -2.48 -3.46
N TRP A 71 -3.15 -2.89 -2.89
CA TRP A 71 -1.98 -2.04 -2.70
C TRP A 71 -1.12 -1.92 -3.97
N ASN A 72 -1.25 -2.84 -4.92
CA ASN A 72 -0.42 -2.95 -6.13
C ASN A 72 1.10 -2.95 -5.83
N VAL A 73 1.49 -3.45 -4.68
CA VAL A 73 2.88 -3.61 -4.24
C VAL A 73 3.00 -4.85 -3.36
N ALA A 74 4.07 -5.60 -3.57
CA ALA A 74 4.51 -6.66 -2.67
C ALA A 74 5.69 -6.18 -1.84
N HIS A 75 5.76 -6.61 -0.58
CA HIS A 75 6.77 -6.13 0.36
C HIS A 75 8.09 -6.90 0.27
N THR A 76 8.02 -8.23 0.34
CA THR A 76 9.17 -9.10 0.46
C THR A 76 9.20 -10.19 -0.61
N PRO A 77 10.34 -10.89 -0.78
CA PRO A 77 10.42 -12.06 -1.66
C PRO A 77 9.40 -13.15 -1.36
N ALA A 78 8.91 -13.26 -0.11
CA ALA A 78 7.87 -14.22 0.25
C ALA A 78 6.51 -13.91 -0.38
N ASP A 79 6.30 -12.67 -0.85
CA ASP A 79 5.03 -12.20 -1.42
C ASP A 79 4.91 -12.43 -2.92
N VAL A 80 5.99 -12.79 -3.62
CA VAL A 80 6.02 -12.99 -5.07
C VAL A 80 6.61 -14.33 -5.45
N GLN A 81 6.07 -14.95 -6.50
CA GLN A 81 6.52 -16.27 -6.97
C GLN A 81 7.92 -16.24 -7.60
N ASP A 82 8.24 -15.23 -8.39
CA ASP A 82 9.52 -15.09 -9.10
C ASP A 82 10.15 -13.74 -8.78
N THR A 83 10.93 -13.73 -7.70
CA THR A 83 11.56 -12.52 -7.17
C THR A 83 12.51 -11.87 -8.17
N GLU A 84 13.32 -12.67 -8.86
CA GLU A 84 14.32 -12.15 -9.79
C GLU A 84 13.65 -11.47 -11.00
N ARG A 85 12.68 -12.17 -11.60
CA ARG A 85 11.92 -11.64 -12.73
C ARG A 85 11.13 -10.38 -12.37
N ASN A 86 10.53 -10.36 -11.19
CA ASN A 86 9.64 -9.26 -10.76
C ASN A 86 10.40 -8.05 -10.20
N SER A 87 11.70 -8.16 -9.89
CA SER A 87 12.49 -7.07 -9.28
C SER A 87 12.58 -5.78 -10.11
N THR A 88 12.30 -5.85 -11.41
CA THR A 88 12.29 -4.71 -12.34
C THR A 88 10.87 -4.32 -12.79
N ILE A 89 9.85 -4.93 -12.22
CA ILE A 89 8.45 -4.74 -12.61
C ILE A 89 7.72 -3.94 -11.52
N SER A 90 6.88 -2.97 -11.95
CA SER A 90 6.01 -2.24 -11.04
C SER A 90 5.17 -3.21 -10.18
N GLY A 91 5.16 -2.98 -8.88
CA GLY A 91 4.60 -3.86 -7.86
C GLY A 91 5.67 -4.54 -7.00
N PHE A 92 6.93 -4.63 -7.49
CA PHE A 92 8.05 -5.18 -6.72
C PHE A 92 9.36 -4.42 -6.93
N LEU A 93 9.31 -3.16 -7.32
CA LEU A 93 10.47 -2.29 -7.44
C LEU A 93 11.11 -2.03 -6.07
N ALA A 94 12.41 -1.79 -6.05
CA ALA A 94 13.15 -1.52 -4.81
C ALA A 94 12.59 -0.33 -4.03
N GLU A 95 12.21 0.75 -4.71
CA GLU A 95 11.61 1.94 -4.11
C GLU A 95 10.22 1.67 -3.52
N GLU A 96 9.40 0.84 -4.16
CA GLU A 96 8.08 0.45 -3.66
C GLU A 96 8.20 -0.41 -2.40
N ARG A 97 9.14 -1.35 -2.38
CA ARG A 97 9.44 -2.17 -1.21
C ARG A 97 10.02 -1.36 -0.06
N GLN A 98 10.86 -0.36 -0.37
CA GLN A 98 11.39 0.56 0.62
C GLN A 98 10.27 1.38 1.27
N TRP A 99 9.32 1.87 0.50
CA TRP A 99 8.14 2.57 1.02
C TRP A 99 7.34 1.69 2.00
N MET A 100 7.15 0.40 1.68
CA MET A 100 6.51 -0.55 2.60
C MET A 100 7.33 -0.77 3.88
N ASN A 101 8.65 -0.86 3.77
CA ASN A 101 9.54 -0.96 4.95
C ASN A 101 9.37 0.25 5.88
N GLU A 102 9.32 1.45 5.33
CA GLU A 102 9.12 2.69 6.09
C GLU A 102 7.79 2.66 6.82
N LEU A 103 6.71 2.25 6.15
CA LEU A 103 5.39 2.12 6.74
C LEU A 103 5.39 1.17 7.95
N PHE A 104 6.02 0.00 7.83
CA PHE A 104 6.13 -0.97 8.94
C PHE A 104 7.07 -0.48 10.05
N THR A 105 8.15 0.21 9.72
CA THR A 105 9.04 0.85 10.70
C THR A 105 8.30 1.90 11.54
N GLU A 106 7.34 2.58 10.94
CA GLU A 106 6.49 3.56 11.62
C GLU A 106 5.41 2.94 12.54
N GLY A 107 5.25 1.63 12.56
CA GLY A 107 4.39 0.91 13.50
C GLY A 107 3.14 0.26 12.89
N TYR A 108 2.97 0.30 11.57
CA TYR A 108 2.00 -0.56 10.90
C TYR A 108 2.51 -2.00 10.86
N ILE A 109 1.60 -2.94 10.79
CA ILE A 109 1.92 -4.37 10.70
C ILE A 109 1.18 -5.00 9.53
N ASP A 110 1.75 -6.04 8.95
CA ASP A 110 1.10 -6.94 8.02
C ASP A 110 0.52 -8.12 8.81
N PRO A 111 -0.79 -8.17 9.07
CA PRO A 111 -1.38 -9.21 9.92
C PRO A 111 -1.30 -10.60 9.27
N PHE A 112 -1.26 -10.68 7.94
CA PHE A 112 -1.08 -11.97 7.27
C PHE A 112 0.32 -12.55 7.58
N ARG A 113 1.37 -11.75 7.50
CA ARG A 113 2.74 -12.18 7.78
C ARG A 113 3.02 -12.39 9.27
N GLU A 114 2.31 -11.72 10.15
CA GLU A 114 2.40 -11.96 11.60
C GLU A 114 1.94 -13.39 12.00
N ILE A 115 0.96 -13.94 11.29
CA ILE A 115 0.40 -15.26 11.58
C ILE A 115 0.80 -16.35 10.60
N ASN A 116 1.33 -15.98 9.44
CA ASN A 116 1.75 -16.92 8.39
C ASN A 116 3.14 -16.57 7.86
N SER A 117 4.12 -17.40 8.21
CA SER A 117 5.52 -17.26 7.76
C SER A 117 5.85 -18.16 6.56
N ASP A 118 4.89 -18.90 6.01
CA ASP A 118 5.12 -19.82 4.91
C ASP A 118 5.55 -19.07 3.64
N GLN A 119 6.58 -19.57 2.98
CA GLN A 119 7.19 -18.91 1.83
C GLN A 119 6.47 -19.14 0.51
N ASP A 120 5.57 -20.13 0.47
CA ASP A 120 4.80 -20.48 -0.73
C ASP A 120 3.39 -19.84 -0.76
N GLU A 121 3.12 -18.95 0.18
CA GLU A 121 1.86 -18.20 0.28
C GLU A 121 2.04 -16.77 -0.24
N PHE A 122 1.83 -16.59 -1.54
CA PHE A 122 2.02 -15.31 -2.22
C PHE A 122 0.85 -14.37 -2.01
N THR A 123 1.15 -13.08 -1.87
CA THR A 123 0.14 -12.01 -1.72
C THR A 123 0.02 -11.13 -2.97
N TRP A 124 0.90 -11.33 -3.94
CA TRP A 124 0.94 -10.60 -5.20
C TRP A 124 1.21 -11.55 -6.38
N TRP A 125 0.49 -11.32 -7.50
CA TRP A 125 0.54 -12.17 -8.71
C TRP A 125 0.86 -11.36 -9.96
#